data_294481f5d148763206e46288ec6c6ba3
#
_entry.id   294481f5d148763206e46288ec6c6ba3
#
_cell.length_a   1.000
_cell.length_b   1.000
_cell.length_c   1.000
_cell.angle_alpha   90.00
_cell.angle_beta   90.00
_cell.angle_gamma   90.00
#
_symmetry.space_group_name_H-M   'P 1'
#
loop_
_entity.id
_entity.type
_entity.pdbx_description
1 polymer ?
#
loop_
_entity_poly.entity_id
_entity_poly.type
_entity_poly.pdbx_seq_one_letter_code
_entity_poly.pdbx_strand_id
1 'polypeptide(L)'
;DSDIGFNPDDILTLAAIAEPGSDKQIVCGPYPKKCISWEKVKVAVDKGYGDENPQALADYVGDYVFNPASGKNQIRIDEVAEVMEGGTGFMMIQRSAFEQYEKAYPEFHYLPDHVRSEHFDGTREIMAYFDCVICPDTKRYLSEDYMFCQWARNAGIKVWMAPWMRLTHMGSYTFGGSLEALAKCNVSATADPNEKLK
;
A
#
# COMPACT_ATOMS: atom_id res chain seq x y z
N ASP A 1 -9.13 4.14 3.00
CA ASP A 1 -9.33 4.78 4.31
C ASP A 1 -9.94 6.17 4.15
N SER A 2 -10.69 6.61 5.16
CA SER A 2 -11.40 7.89 5.13
C SER A 2 -10.47 9.12 5.26
N ASP A 3 -9.22 8.92 5.59
CA ASP A 3 -8.19 9.95 5.77
C ASP A 3 -7.12 9.96 4.66
N ILE A 4 -7.34 9.19 3.59
CA ILE A 4 -6.53 9.25 2.36
C ILE A 4 -7.19 10.21 1.37
N GLY A 5 -6.48 11.27 1.02
CA GLY A 5 -6.87 12.20 -0.06
C GLY A 5 -6.33 11.72 -1.41
N PHE A 6 -7.16 11.79 -2.45
CA PHE A 6 -6.84 11.31 -3.79
C PHE A 6 -7.53 12.15 -4.87
N ASN A 7 -7.03 12.06 -6.11
CA ASN A 7 -7.75 12.57 -7.26
C ASN A 7 -8.83 11.53 -7.68
N PRO A 8 -10.09 11.92 -7.91
CA PRO A 8 -11.14 10.99 -8.38
C PRO A 8 -10.75 10.19 -9.63
N ASP A 9 -9.94 10.74 -10.53
CA ASP A 9 -9.43 10.03 -11.70
C ASP A 9 -8.51 8.86 -11.36
N ASP A 10 -7.90 8.86 -10.17
CA ASP A 10 -7.08 7.74 -9.70
C ASP A 10 -7.93 6.48 -9.49
N ILE A 11 -9.20 6.62 -9.06
CA ILE A 11 -10.13 5.49 -8.93
C ILE A 11 -10.40 4.88 -10.30
N LEU A 12 -10.68 5.71 -11.30
CA LEU A 12 -10.93 5.25 -12.67
C LEU A 12 -9.69 4.56 -13.25
N THR A 13 -8.52 5.09 -12.94
CA THR A 13 -7.23 4.50 -13.34
C THR A 13 -7.01 3.12 -12.70
N LEU A 14 -7.25 2.98 -11.38
CA LEU A 14 -7.17 1.66 -10.73
C LEU A 14 -8.18 0.68 -11.32
N ALA A 15 -9.41 1.13 -11.59
CA ALA A 15 -10.45 0.29 -12.20
C ALA A 15 -10.07 -0.18 -13.61
N ALA A 16 -9.43 0.68 -14.40
CA ALA A 16 -8.95 0.32 -15.74
C ALA A 16 -7.77 -0.68 -15.68
N ILE A 17 -6.86 -0.53 -14.71
CA ILE A 17 -5.75 -1.47 -14.52
C ILE A 17 -6.29 -2.84 -14.03
N ALA A 18 -7.23 -2.81 -13.09
CA ALA A 18 -7.86 -3.98 -12.49
C ALA A 18 -9.14 -4.38 -13.24
N GLU A 19 -9.20 -4.21 -14.56
CA GLU A 19 -10.38 -4.61 -15.35
C GLU A 19 -10.63 -6.12 -15.28
N PRO A 20 -11.88 -6.57 -15.41
CA PRO A 20 -12.20 -8.01 -15.39
C PRO A 20 -11.41 -8.79 -16.43
N GLY A 21 -10.72 -9.84 -15.98
CA GLY A 21 -9.84 -10.66 -16.82
C GLY A 21 -8.38 -10.20 -16.87
N SER A 22 -8.05 -9.05 -16.29
CA SER A 22 -6.66 -8.63 -16.06
C SER A 22 -5.98 -9.54 -15.03
N ASP A 23 -4.67 -9.78 -15.21
CA ASP A 23 -3.82 -10.43 -14.21
C ASP A 23 -3.51 -9.53 -13.00
N LYS A 24 -3.91 -8.26 -13.08
CA LYS A 24 -3.72 -7.25 -12.02
C LYS A 24 -4.96 -7.19 -11.11
N GLN A 25 -5.23 -8.31 -10.44
CA GLN A 25 -6.43 -8.43 -9.61
C GLN A 25 -6.41 -7.57 -8.34
N ILE A 26 -5.23 -7.20 -7.83
CA ILE A 26 -5.02 -6.33 -6.67
C ILE A 26 -4.10 -5.21 -7.09
N VAL A 27 -4.56 -3.96 -7.02
CA VAL A 27 -3.79 -2.77 -7.39
C VAL A 27 -3.98 -1.69 -6.34
N CYS A 28 -2.88 -1.10 -5.85
CA CYS A 28 -2.92 0.00 -4.90
C CYS A 28 -2.26 1.27 -5.44
N GLY A 29 -2.62 2.41 -4.85
CA GLY A 29 -1.89 3.65 -4.97
C GLY A 29 -0.97 3.83 -3.75
N PRO A 30 0.25 4.34 -3.93
CA PRO A 30 1.15 4.62 -2.82
C PRO A 30 0.68 5.85 -2.04
N TYR A 31 0.49 5.71 -0.73
CA TYR A 31 0.23 6.85 0.13
C TYR A 31 1.32 6.98 1.20
N PRO A 32 1.64 8.21 1.63
CA PRO A 32 2.68 8.45 2.61
C PRO A 32 2.23 8.04 4.01
N LYS A 33 3.17 7.65 4.84
CA LYS A 33 2.96 7.54 6.29
C LYS A 33 2.73 8.92 6.88
N LYS A 34 2.11 9.00 8.06
CA LYS A 34 1.94 10.25 8.82
C LYS A 34 3.27 10.66 9.50
N CYS A 35 4.30 10.86 8.68
CA CYS A 35 5.63 11.30 9.12
C CYS A 35 6.29 12.21 8.09
N ILE A 36 7.31 12.96 8.52
CA ILE A 36 8.19 13.74 7.68
C ILE A 36 9.60 13.14 7.78
N SER A 37 10.12 12.66 6.67
CA SER A 37 11.51 12.17 6.58
C SER A 37 12.46 13.33 6.34
N TRP A 38 13.00 13.90 7.42
CA TRP A 38 13.94 15.01 7.35
C TRP A 38 15.25 14.65 6.64
N GLU A 39 15.66 13.39 6.69
CA GLU A 39 16.84 12.87 6.01
C GLU A 39 16.69 13.01 4.48
N LYS A 40 15.50 12.68 3.95
CA LYS A 40 15.21 12.82 2.51
C LYS A 40 15.13 14.28 2.11
N VAL A 41 14.54 15.13 2.94
CA VAL A 41 14.53 16.58 2.73
C VAL A 41 15.96 17.12 2.70
N LYS A 42 16.83 16.69 3.63
CA LYS A 42 18.24 17.09 3.62
C LYS A 42 18.94 16.69 2.32
N VAL A 43 18.74 15.47 1.84
CA VAL A 43 19.33 15.02 0.56
C VAL A 43 18.83 15.87 -0.60
N ALA A 44 17.55 16.26 -0.61
CA ALA A 44 16.98 17.13 -1.64
C ALA A 44 17.64 18.53 -1.60
N VAL A 45 17.82 19.09 -0.40
CA VAL A 45 18.49 20.38 -0.21
C VAL A 45 19.95 20.29 -0.68
N ASP A 46 20.69 19.27 -0.27
CA ASP A 46 22.10 19.08 -0.67
C ASP A 46 22.26 18.96 -2.20
N LYS A 47 21.20 18.57 -2.90
CA LYS A 47 21.16 18.47 -4.37
C LYS A 47 20.59 19.72 -5.07
N GLY A 48 20.27 20.78 -4.33
CA GLY A 48 19.75 22.04 -4.87
C GLY A 48 18.28 22.03 -5.29
N TYR A 49 17.52 21.00 -4.95
CA TYR A 49 16.10 20.91 -5.39
C TYR A 49 15.17 21.94 -4.74
N GLY A 50 15.63 22.67 -3.75
CA GLY A 50 14.87 23.74 -3.11
C GLY A 50 15.37 25.15 -3.45
N ASP A 51 16.44 25.31 -4.23
CA ASP A 51 17.13 26.59 -4.42
C ASP A 51 16.27 27.64 -5.14
N GLU A 52 15.55 27.22 -6.19
CA GLU A 52 14.66 28.11 -6.94
C GLU A 52 13.25 28.19 -6.31
N ASN A 53 12.78 27.09 -5.73
CA ASN A 53 11.44 26.98 -5.14
C ASN A 53 11.49 26.12 -3.86
N PRO A 54 11.63 26.72 -2.67
CA PRO A 54 11.65 25.98 -1.41
C PRO A 54 10.40 25.12 -1.15
N GLN A 55 9.23 25.49 -1.69
CA GLN A 55 8.01 24.70 -1.57
C GLN A 55 8.11 23.33 -2.27
N ALA A 56 8.99 23.19 -3.27
CA ALA A 56 9.24 21.91 -3.92
C ALA A 56 9.80 20.85 -2.94
N LEU A 57 10.38 21.26 -1.82
CA LEU A 57 10.87 20.33 -0.79
C LEU A 57 9.73 19.51 -0.15
N ALA A 58 8.48 19.97 -0.24
CA ALA A 58 7.31 19.20 0.19
C ALA A 58 7.12 17.88 -0.58
N ASP A 59 7.68 17.76 -1.77
CA ASP A 59 7.62 16.53 -2.56
C ASP A 59 8.60 15.45 -2.05
N TYR A 60 9.55 15.80 -1.18
CA TYR A 60 10.62 14.91 -0.70
C TYR A 60 10.43 14.43 0.75
N VAL A 61 9.28 14.72 1.37
CA VAL A 61 9.05 14.43 2.80
C VAL A 61 8.55 13.02 3.08
N GLY A 62 8.05 12.28 2.07
CA GLY A 62 7.25 11.08 2.29
C GLY A 62 8.07 9.80 2.51
N ASP A 63 7.65 8.99 3.48
CA ASP A 63 7.84 7.54 3.52
C ASP A 63 6.53 6.86 3.10
N TYR A 64 6.58 5.91 2.20
CA TYR A 64 5.39 5.29 1.61
C TYR A 64 5.10 3.90 2.17
N VAL A 65 3.81 3.54 2.16
CA VAL A 65 3.31 2.27 2.71
C VAL A 65 3.27 1.21 1.61
N PHE A 66 4.40 0.60 1.32
CA PHE A 66 4.53 -0.60 0.50
C PHE A 66 5.89 -1.26 0.71
N ASN A 67 6.01 -2.53 0.30
CA ASN A 67 7.29 -3.22 0.18
C ASN A 67 7.49 -3.66 -1.28
N PRO A 68 8.63 -3.31 -1.92
CA PRO A 68 8.91 -3.71 -3.29
C PRO A 68 9.04 -5.22 -3.42
N ALA A 69 8.77 -5.76 -4.61
CA ALA A 69 8.95 -7.18 -4.89
C ALA A 69 10.43 -7.59 -4.71
N SER A 70 10.67 -8.78 -4.17
CA SER A 70 12.01 -9.30 -3.90
C SER A 70 12.90 -9.23 -5.14
N GLY A 71 14.12 -8.70 -4.96
CA GLY A 71 15.10 -8.53 -6.04
C GLY A 71 14.87 -7.30 -6.95
N LYS A 72 13.81 -6.53 -6.74
CA LYS A 72 13.54 -5.28 -7.48
C LYS A 72 13.89 -4.08 -6.59
N ASN A 73 15.13 -3.62 -6.70
CA ASN A 73 15.58 -2.42 -5.97
C ASN A 73 15.16 -1.11 -6.65
N GLN A 74 14.56 -1.19 -7.85
CA GLN A 74 14.10 -0.03 -8.60
C GLN A 74 12.68 -0.26 -9.09
N ILE A 75 11.83 0.74 -8.88
CA ILE A 75 10.47 0.81 -9.39
C ILE A 75 10.44 1.91 -10.45
N ARG A 76 9.94 1.59 -11.64
CA ARG A 76 9.64 2.59 -12.67
C ARG A 76 8.40 3.36 -12.27
N ILE A 77 8.46 4.69 -12.36
CA ILE A 77 7.37 5.56 -11.92
C ILE A 77 6.24 5.64 -12.95
N ASP A 78 6.55 5.37 -14.21
CA ASP A 78 5.64 5.45 -15.34
C ASP A 78 4.91 4.14 -15.67
N GLU A 79 5.16 3.07 -14.94
CA GLU A 79 4.57 1.76 -15.15
C GLU A 79 3.99 1.17 -13.86
N VAL A 80 2.99 0.31 -14.00
CA VAL A 80 2.47 -0.48 -12.87
C VAL A 80 3.56 -1.42 -12.37
N ALA A 81 3.88 -1.35 -11.09
CA ALA A 81 4.95 -2.11 -10.46
C ALA A 81 4.40 -3.25 -9.60
N GLU A 82 4.97 -4.46 -9.73
CA GLU A 82 4.69 -5.55 -8.80
C GLU A 82 5.34 -5.25 -7.43
N VAL A 83 4.56 -5.41 -6.36
CA VAL A 83 5.01 -5.22 -4.97
C VAL A 83 4.75 -6.47 -4.13
N MET A 84 5.49 -6.62 -3.04
CA MET A 84 5.21 -7.71 -2.08
C MET A 84 3.96 -7.40 -1.27
N GLU A 85 3.87 -6.18 -0.80
CA GLU A 85 2.82 -5.71 0.09
C GLU A 85 2.52 -4.25 -0.23
N GLY A 86 1.26 -3.86 -0.15
CA GLY A 86 0.78 -2.49 -0.26
C GLY A 86 -0.28 -2.23 0.80
N GLY A 87 -0.43 -0.97 1.20
CA GLY A 87 -1.45 -0.59 2.16
C GLY A 87 -2.85 -0.56 1.54
N THR A 88 -3.86 -0.94 2.31
CA THR A 88 -5.26 -0.97 1.88
C THR A 88 -5.94 0.41 1.92
N GLY A 89 -5.24 1.45 2.38
CA GLY A 89 -5.77 2.82 2.43
C GLY A 89 -6.30 3.32 1.08
N PHE A 90 -5.68 2.88 -0.03
CA PHE A 90 -6.17 3.12 -1.39
C PHE A 90 -5.84 1.92 -2.28
N MET A 91 -6.74 0.94 -2.31
CA MET A 91 -6.56 -0.32 -3.01
C MET A 91 -7.83 -0.74 -3.75
N MET A 92 -7.67 -1.18 -4.99
CA MET A 92 -8.71 -1.82 -5.82
C MET A 92 -8.45 -3.32 -5.84
N ILE A 93 -9.48 -4.11 -5.52
CA ILE A 93 -9.41 -5.57 -5.50
C ILE A 93 -10.54 -6.11 -6.36
N GLN A 94 -10.22 -6.92 -7.35
CA GLN A 94 -11.23 -7.65 -8.11
C GLN A 94 -11.93 -8.67 -7.22
N ARG A 95 -13.22 -8.87 -7.44
CA ARG A 95 -13.99 -9.92 -6.74
C ARG A 95 -13.37 -11.31 -6.89
N SER A 96 -12.83 -11.60 -8.08
CA SER A 96 -12.15 -12.87 -8.36
C SER A 96 -10.95 -13.12 -7.46
N ALA A 97 -10.26 -12.07 -6.99
CA ALA A 97 -9.16 -12.21 -6.03
C ALA A 97 -9.66 -12.71 -4.67
N PHE A 98 -10.78 -12.17 -4.19
CA PHE A 98 -11.41 -12.66 -2.96
C PHE A 98 -11.88 -14.11 -3.10
N GLU A 99 -12.50 -14.47 -4.22
CA GLU A 99 -12.97 -15.83 -4.49
C GLU A 99 -11.79 -16.84 -4.57
N GLN A 100 -10.67 -16.43 -5.16
CA GLN A 100 -9.45 -17.23 -5.20
C GLN A 100 -8.81 -17.39 -3.82
N TYR A 101 -8.75 -16.30 -3.05
CA TYR A 101 -8.26 -16.29 -1.67
C TYR A 101 -9.08 -17.21 -0.77
N GLU A 102 -10.41 -17.07 -0.79
CA GLU A 102 -11.34 -17.88 0.01
C GLU A 102 -11.21 -19.38 -0.32
N LYS A 103 -11.04 -19.71 -1.60
CA LYS A 103 -10.79 -21.09 -2.04
C LYS A 103 -9.46 -21.64 -1.54
N ALA A 104 -8.45 -20.79 -1.41
CA ALA A 104 -7.12 -21.19 -0.93
C ALA A 104 -7.06 -21.37 0.60
N TYR A 105 -7.90 -20.63 1.35
CA TYR A 105 -7.90 -20.57 2.81
C TYR A 105 -9.30 -20.73 3.41
N PRO A 106 -10.00 -21.86 3.14
CA PRO A 106 -11.35 -22.07 3.67
C PRO A 106 -11.40 -22.08 5.21
N GLU A 107 -10.28 -22.35 5.87
CA GLU A 107 -10.13 -22.36 7.32
C GLU A 107 -10.19 -20.97 7.98
N PHE A 108 -10.16 -19.89 7.19
CA PHE A 108 -10.29 -18.52 7.70
C PHE A 108 -11.75 -18.06 7.86
N HIS A 109 -12.70 -18.93 7.61
CA HIS A 109 -14.07 -18.65 7.96
C HIS A 109 -14.27 -18.74 9.47
N TYR A 110 -15.02 -17.81 10.01
CA TYR A 110 -15.34 -17.76 11.43
C TYR A 110 -16.81 -17.40 11.66
N LEU A 111 -17.34 -17.80 12.81
CA LEU A 111 -18.63 -17.34 13.29
C LEU A 111 -18.44 -16.06 14.10
N PRO A 112 -19.06 -14.93 13.72
CA PRO A 112 -18.90 -13.70 14.47
C PRO A 112 -19.62 -13.77 15.81
N ASP A 113 -18.96 -13.25 16.86
CA ASP A 113 -19.53 -13.09 18.18
C ASP A 113 -20.27 -11.75 18.31
N HIS A 114 -21.19 -11.49 17.38
CA HIS A 114 -21.95 -10.26 17.32
C HIS A 114 -23.36 -10.41 17.90
N VAL A 115 -23.88 -9.28 18.35
CA VAL A 115 -25.28 -9.20 18.73
C VAL A 115 -26.15 -9.48 17.49
N ARG A 116 -27.08 -10.40 17.62
CA ARG A 116 -28.04 -10.76 16.57
C ARG A 116 -28.91 -9.55 16.23
N SER A 117 -29.13 -9.35 14.96
CA SER A 117 -29.99 -8.32 14.42
C SER A 117 -31.02 -8.93 13.47
N GLU A 118 -31.98 -8.13 13.03
CA GLU A 118 -32.99 -8.54 12.05
C GLU A 118 -32.37 -9.12 10.76
N HIS A 119 -31.21 -8.64 10.39
CA HIS A 119 -30.48 -9.01 9.16
C HIS A 119 -29.35 -10.02 9.38
N PHE A 120 -29.08 -10.38 10.64
CA PHE A 120 -27.98 -11.27 10.98
C PHE A 120 -28.28 -12.09 12.23
N ASP A 121 -28.52 -13.37 12.05
CA ASP A 121 -28.90 -14.32 13.12
C ASP A 121 -27.69 -14.97 13.82
N GLY A 122 -26.47 -14.68 13.38
CA GLY A 122 -25.23 -15.22 13.93
C GLY A 122 -24.86 -16.61 13.40
N THR A 123 -25.55 -17.13 12.39
CA THR A 123 -25.26 -18.46 11.82
C THR A 123 -24.38 -18.40 10.55
N ARG A 124 -24.27 -17.23 9.92
CA ARG A 124 -23.46 -17.04 8.71
C ARG A 124 -22.00 -16.95 9.06
N GLU A 125 -21.18 -17.80 8.48
CA GLU A 125 -19.75 -17.68 8.50
C GLU A 125 -19.26 -16.44 7.72
N ILE A 126 -18.23 -15.79 8.24
CA ILE A 126 -17.59 -14.62 7.64
C ILE A 126 -16.13 -14.99 7.38
N MET A 127 -15.61 -14.60 6.21
CA MET A 127 -14.22 -14.80 5.85
C MET A 127 -13.33 -13.73 6.45
N ALA A 128 -12.29 -14.13 7.19
CA ALA A 128 -11.26 -13.23 7.72
C ALA A 128 -10.22 -12.92 6.64
N TYR A 129 -10.56 -12.03 5.69
CA TYR A 129 -9.61 -11.59 4.67
C TYR A 129 -8.48 -10.75 5.25
N PHE A 130 -8.77 -9.97 6.28
CA PHE A 130 -7.85 -9.03 6.90
C PHE A 130 -7.73 -9.33 8.39
N ASP A 131 -6.57 -9.79 8.79
CA ASP A 131 -6.25 -10.11 10.18
C ASP A 131 -4.79 -9.73 10.49
N CYS A 132 -4.47 -9.54 11.76
CA CYS A 132 -3.10 -9.28 12.21
C CYS A 132 -2.48 -10.58 12.70
N VAL A 133 -1.38 -11.00 12.09
CA VAL A 133 -0.76 -12.29 12.39
C VAL A 133 0.76 -12.19 12.54
N ILE A 134 1.33 -13.13 13.29
CA ILE A 134 2.78 -13.39 13.24
C ILE A 134 3.02 -14.37 12.10
N CYS A 135 3.69 -13.92 11.05
CA CYS A 135 4.03 -14.77 9.91
C CYS A 135 4.85 -15.98 10.39
N PRO A 136 4.44 -17.22 10.13
CA PRO A 136 5.13 -18.41 10.62
C PRO A 136 6.55 -18.54 10.02
N ASP A 137 6.76 -18.07 8.79
CA ASP A 137 8.02 -18.21 8.07
C ASP A 137 9.01 -17.10 8.42
N THR A 138 8.56 -15.85 8.40
CA THR A 138 9.43 -14.67 8.57
C THR A 138 9.51 -14.16 10.00
N LYS A 139 8.58 -14.60 10.87
CA LYS A 139 8.39 -14.11 12.24
C LYS A 139 8.07 -12.61 12.34
N ARG A 140 7.73 -11.98 11.22
CA ARG A 140 7.22 -10.59 11.21
C ARG A 140 5.80 -10.58 11.78
N TYR A 141 5.49 -9.57 12.59
CA TYR A 141 4.12 -9.22 12.89
C TYR A 141 3.57 -8.46 11.67
N LEU A 142 2.59 -9.02 11.00
CA LEU A 142 1.96 -8.43 9.84
C LEU A 142 0.69 -7.69 10.28
N SER A 143 0.54 -6.46 9.81
CA SER A 143 -0.73 -5.76 9.82
C SER A 143 -1.73 -6.47 8.89
N GLU A 144 -2.98 -6.11 9.01
CA GLU A 144 -4.09 -6.71 8.26
C GLU A 144 -3.90 -6.60 6.74
N ASP A 145 -3.40 -5.47 6.27
CA ASP A 145 -3.11 -5.20 4.85
C ASP A 145 -1.93 -6.04 4.35
N TYR A 146 -0.86 -6.15 5.13
CA TYR A 146 0.32 -6.94 4.78
C TYR A 146 0.05 -8.44 4.86
N MET A 147 -0.73 -8.88 5.84
CA MET A 147 -1.20 -10.26 5.90
C MET A 147 -2.01 -10.61 4.65
N PHE A 148 -3.02 -9.80 4.29
CA PHE A 148 -3.81 -10.03 3.10
C PHE A 148 -2.94 -10.12 1.84
N CYS A 149 -2.01 -9.19 1.64
CA CYS A 149 -1.11 -9.21 0.50
C CYS A 149 -0.25 -10.48 0.43
N GLN A 150 0.32 -10.90 1.56
CA GLN A 150 1.16 -12.12 1.59
C GLN A 150 0.35 -13.37 1.29
N TRP A 151 -0.81 -13.54 1.93
CA TRP A 151 -1.67 -14.70 1.69
C TRP A 151 -2.25 -14.71 0.28
N ALA A 152 -2.64 -13.56 -0.26
CA ALA A 152 -3.05 -13.45 -1.67
C ALA A 152 -1.92 -13.90 -2.61
N ARG A 153 -0.68 -13.49 -2.36
CA ARG A 153 0.48 -13.93 -3.15
C ARG A 153 0.74 -15.43 -3.02
N ASN A 154 0.61 -16.00 -1.84
CA ASN A 154 0.73 -17.44 -1.62
C ASN A 154 -0.38 -18.22 -2.34
N ALA A 155 -1.56 -17.62 -2.52
CA ALA A 155 -2.65 -18.14 -3.35
C ALA A 155 -2.44 -17.93 -4.87
N GLY A 156 -1.29 -17.35 -5.29
CA GLY A 156 -0.95 -17.11 -6.69
C GLY A 156 -1.46 -15.80 -7.27
N ILE A 157 -1.98 -14.89 -6.43
CA ILE A 157 -2.44 -13.55 -6.83
C ILE A 157 -1.31 -12.55 -6.64
N LYS A 158 -1.00 -11.77 -7.67
CA LYS A 158 0.00 -10.71 -7.57
C LYS A 158 -0.60 -9.42 -7.03
N VAL A 159 0.21 -8.67 -6.30
CA VAL A 159 -0.12 -7.33 -5.83
C VAL A 159 0.65 -6.31 -6.66
N TRP A 160 -0.06 -5.31 -7.15
CA TRP A 160 0.48 -4.28 -8.03
C TRP A 160 0.30 -2.90 -7.40
N MET A 161 1.11 -1.95 -7.83
CA MET A 161 1.04 -0.56 -7.41
C MET A 161 1.14 0.36 -8.63
N ALA A 162 0.40 1.47 -8.61
CA ALA A 162 0.46 2.55 -9.58
C ALA A 162 1.35 3.69 -9.02
N PRO A 163 2.68 3.70 -9.27
CA PRO A 163 3.63 4.54 -8.55
C PRO A 163 3.50 6.05 -8.83
N TRP A 164 2.86 6.41 -9.94
CA TRP A 164 2.67 7.82 -10.34
C TRP A 164 1.56 8.54 -9.57
N MET A 165 0.72 7.82 -8.84
CA MET A 165 -0.37 8.42 -8.08
C MET A 165 0.16 9.25 -6.92
N ARG A 166 -0.43 10.42 -6.73
CA ARG A 166 -0.07 11.37 -5.67
C ARG A 166 -1.18 11.45 -4.64
N LEU A 167 -1.10 10.62 -3.64
CA LEU A 167 -2.06 10.56 -2.55
C LEU A 167 -1.55 11.36 -1.35
N THR A 168 -2.48 11.80 -0.51
CA THR A 168 -2.17 12.45 0.76
C THR A 168 -2.74 11.67 1.93
N HIS A 169 -2.18 11.84 3.11
CA HIS A 169 -2.64 11.18 4.32
C HIS A 169 -2.96 12.24 5.38
N MET A 170 -4.22 12.33 5.76
CA MET A 170 -4.69 13.33 6.71
C MET A 170 -4.43 12.90 8.15
N GLY A 171 -4.00 13.85 8.97
CA GLY A 171 -3.80 13.70 10.40
C GLY A 171 -3.93 15.08 11.05
N SER A 172 -3.12 15.37 12.07
CA SER A 172 -2.92 16.74 12.57
C SER A 172 -2.24 17.65 11.52
N TYR A 173 -1.72 17.05 10.47
CA TYR A 173 -1.09 17.66 9.30
C TYR A 173 -1.48 16.85 8.06
N THR A 174 -1.50 17.46 6.87
CA THR A 174 -1.68 16.75 5.60
C THR A 174 -0.32 16.29 5.08
N PHE A 175 -0.03 15.01 5.25
CA PHE A 175 1.22 14.40 4.78
C PHE A 175 1.08 14.10 3.28
N GLY A 176 2.09 14.47 2.52
CA GLY A 176 2.16 14.30 1.07
C GLY A 176 3.55 13.90 0.63
N GLY A 177 3.85 14.16 -0.63
CA GLY A 177 5.14 13.90 -1.26
C GLY A 177 4.99 13.39 -2.68
N SER A 178 6.10 13.00 -3.28
CA SER A 178 6.15 12.49 -4.66
C SER A 178 7.18 11.37 -4.77
N LEU A 179 6.75 10.17 -5.16
CA LEU A 179 7.69 9.08 -5.49
C LEU A 179 8.60 9.45 -6.65
N GLU A 180 8.09 10.21 -7.64
CA GLU A 180 8.90 10.72 -8.75
C GLU A 180 10.03 11.63 -8.26
N ALA A 181 9.74 12.54 -7.32
CA ALA A 181 10.75 13.42 -6.72
C ALA A 181 11.80 12.61 -5.95
N LEU A 182 11.38 11.65 -5.12
CA LEU A 182 12.30 10.76 -4.41
C LEU A 182 13.18 9.94 -5.35
N ALA A 183 12.63 9.46 -6.48
CA ALA A 183 13.40 8.75 -7.49
C ALA A 183 14.48 9.65 -8.12
N LYS A 184 14.19 10.92 -8.41
CA LYS A 184 15.18 11.90 -8.90
C LYS A 184 16.29 12.15 -7.87
N CYS A 185 15.96 12.11 -6.59
CA CYS A 185 16.93 12.20 -5.49
C CYS A 185 17.76 10.92 -5.29
N ASN A 186 17.35 9.81 -5.88
CA ASN A 186 17.93 8.48 -5.62
C ASN A 186 17.93 8.13 -4.13
N VAL A 187 16.83 8.40 -3.44
CA VAL A 187 16.60 8.02 -2.05
C VAL A 187 15.52 6.94 -1.97
N SER A 188 15.52 6.16 -0.89
CA SER A 188 14.52 5.11 -0.69
C SER A 188 13.11 5.70 -0.62
N ALA A 189 12.15 5.07 -1.26
CA ALA A 189 10.73 5.43 -1.15
C ALA A 189 10.12 5.03 0.20
N THR A 190 10.67 4.00 0.82
CA THR A 190 10.27 3.49 2.14
C THR A 190 11.36 3.77 3.17
N ALA A 191 11.08 3.51 4.46
CA ALA A 191 12.12 3.57 5.48
C ALA A 191 13.25 2.56 5.14
N ASP A 192 14.50 2.99 5.22
CA ASP A 192 15.65 2.11 5.00
C ASP A 192 15.84 1.22 6.24
N PRO A 193 15.67 -0.12 6.12
CA PRO A 193 15.85 -1.02 7.25
C PRO A 193 17.30 -1.09 7.75
N ASN A 194 18.27 -0.58 6.94
CA ASN A 194 19.69 -0.52 7.30
C ASN A 194 20.10 0.82 7.90
N GLU A 195 19.22 1.82 7.88
CA GLU A 195 19.47 3.12 8.50
C GLU A 195 19.45 2.96 10.02
N LYS A 196 20.64 2.85 10.61
CA LYS A 196 20.76 2.85 12.06
C LYS A 196 20.37 4.23 12.56
N LEU A 197 19.34 4.28 13.40
CA LEU A 197 19.04 5.45 14.22
C LEU A 197 20.34 5.84 14.95
N LYS A 198 20.93 6.96 14.55
CA LYS A 198 22.09 7.53 15.22
C LYS A 198 21.65 8.31 16.44
#